data_2e90fe5e202e343a99d67f6e163eae99
#
_entry.id   2e90fe5e202e343a99d67f6e163eae99
#
_cell.length_a   1.000
_cell.length_b   1.000
_cell.length_c   1.000
_cell.angle_alpha   90.00
_cell.angle_beta   90.00
_cell.angle_gamma   90.00
#
_symmetry.space_group_name_H-M   'P 1'
#
loop_
_entity.id
_entity.type
_entity.pdbx_description
1 polymer ?
#
loop_
_entity_poly.entity_id
_entity_poly.type
_entity_poly.pdbx_seq_one_letter_code
_entity_poly.pdbx_strand_id
1 'polypeptide(L)'
;SLDNENIKYLKWELLKNIVASFKETLKEYLDYIPYNERKMDTAIVICGQILEAGHAPTMIAVEKCKFLTENMHMKVLLVNTAEALSGAGSLQYFGALEGNYIDELLYKDFIEWKGTRIPFFQCENNMPNTNDLSALLQMVHKVKPGLIMEIGTSSIFANLADNIIPVLTYGTVGDVKSTMTRCQTLTRNLREEDVRLLDRAGIRRD
;
A
#
# COMPACT_ATOMS: atom_id res chain seq x y z
N SER A 1 -21.33 3.32 16.18
CA SER A 1 -22.73 3.29 15.75
C SER A 1 -22.84 2.42 14.49
N LEU A 2 -24.00 1.80 14.27
CA LEU A 2 -24.29 0.96 13.09
C LEU A 2 -23.99 1.69 11.76
N ASP A 3 -24.19 3.00 11.70
CA ASP A 3 -23.89 3.81 10.51
C ASP A 3 -22.40 3.82 10.17
N ASN A 4 -21.53 3.85 11.16
CA ASN A 4 -20.08 3.84 10.92
C ASN A 4 -19.58 2.47 10.43
N GLU A 5 -20.13 1.36 10.96
CA GLU A 5 -19.83 0.01 10.46
C GLU A 5 -20.30 -0.18 9.01
N ASN A 6 -21.49 0.35 8.66
CA ASN A 6 -22.00 0.29 7.30
C ASN A 6 -21.11 1.08 6.32
N ILE A 7 -20.66 2.28 6.69
CA ILE A 7 -19.75 3.09 5.86
C ILE A 7 -18.42 2.35 5.64
N LYS A 8 -17.85 1.76 6.69
CA LYS A 8 -16.61 0.97 6.58
C LYS A 8 -16.80 -0.22 5.65
N TYR A 9 -17.91 -0.95 5.79
CA TYR A 9 -18.21 -2.07 4.91
C TYR A 9 -18.40 -1.65 3.45
N LEU A 10 -19.12 -0.56 3.19
CA LEU A 10 -19.31 -0.04 1.84
C LEU A 10 -17.97 0.38 1.19
N LYS A 11 -17.03 0.89 1.96
CA LYS A 11 -15.67 1.16 1.47
C LYS A 11 -14.96 -0.12 1.01
N TRP A 12 -15.14 -1.22 1.74
CA TRP A 12 -14.59 -2.52 1.31
C TRP A 12 -15.23 -3.02 0.02
N GLU A 13 -16.55 -2.97 -0.06
CA GLU A 13 -17.26 -3.39 -1.28
C GLU A 13 -16.84 -2.54 -2.50
N LEU A 14 -16.68 -1.23 -2.31
CA LEU A 14 -16.19 -0.34 -3.35
C LEU A 14 -14.76 -0.69 -3.77
N LEU A 15 -13.84 -0.84 -2.84
CA LEU A 15 -12.46 -1.25 -3.10
C LEU A 15 -12.41 -2.59 -3.83
N LYS A 16 -13.17 -3.58 -3.36
CA LYS A 16 -13.26 -4.91 -3.97
C LYS A 16 -13.68 -4.84 -5.45
N ASN A 17 -14.69 -4.02 -5.75
CA ASN A 17 -15.17 -3.86 -7.13
C ASN A 17 -14.14 -3.15 -8.01
N ILE A 18 -13.47 -2.11 -7.51
CA ILE A 18 -12.42 -1.40 -8.23
C ILE A 18 -11.23 -2.34 -8.49
N VAL A 19 -10.75 -3.04 -7.47
CA VAL A 19 -9.65 -4.01 -7.60
C VAL A 19 -10.02 -5.14 -8.56
N ALA A 20 -11.26 -5.64 -8.52
CA ALA A 20 -11.73 -6.68 -9.45
C ALA A 20 -11.69 -6.20 -10.91
N SER A 21 -12.10 -4.95 -11.17
CA SER A 21 -12.03 -4.36 -12.51
C SER A 21 -10.58 -4.26 -13.03
N PHE A 22 -9.64 -3.79 -12.19
CA PHE A 22 -8.23 -3.76 -12.56
C PHE A 22 -7.62 -5.16 -12.70
N LYS A 23 -8.01 -6.14 -11.88
CA LYS A 23 -7.56 -7.53 -12.00
C LYS A 23 -7.92 -8.11 -13.36
N GLU A 24 -9.13 -7.88 -13.85
CA GLU A 24 -9.55 -8.37 -15.17
C GLU A 24 -8.71 -7.75 -16.29
N THR A 25 -8.45 -6.44 -16.20
CA THR A 25 -7.67 -5.71 -17.21
C THR A 25 -6.18 -6.06 -17.18
N LEU A 26 -5.62 -6.32 -15.98
CA LEU A 26 -4.19 -6.50 -15.74
C LEU A 26 -3.81 -7.96 -15.43
N LYS A 27 -4.68 -8.92 -15.73
CA LYS A 27 -4.52 -10.34 -15.37
C LYS A 27 -3.19 -10.94 -15.80
N GLU A 28 -2.64 -10.51 -16.93
CA GLU A 28 -1.35 -11.00 -17.46
C GLU A 28 -0.15 -10.63 -16.58
N TYR A 29 -0.29 -9.67 -15.67
CA TYR A 29 0.76 -9.22 -14.74
C TYR A 29 0.57 -9.76 -13.31
N LEU A 30 -0.39 -10.65 -13.06
CA LEU A 30 -0.75 -11.10 -11.70
C LEU A 30 -0.26 -12.51 -11.36
N ASP A 31 0.66 -13.07 -12.15
CA ASP A 31 1.20 -14.38 -11.91
C ASP A 31 1.98 -14.45 -10.58
N TYR A 32 1.67 -15.47 -9.78
CA TYR A 32 2.30 -15.67 -8.48
C TYR A 32 3.77 -16.02 -8.59
N ILE A 33 4.60 -15.34 -7.81
CA ILE A 33 6.03 -15.63 -7.68
C ILE A 33 6.26 -16.57 -6.48
N PRO A 34 6.71 -17.83 -6.70
CA PRO A 34 6.98 -18.78 -5.63
C PRO A 34 8.05 -18.27 -4.66
N TYR A 35 7.96 -18.69 -3.40
CA TYR A 35 8.87 -18.27 -2.34
C TYR A 35 10.36 -18.45 -2.68
N ASN A 36 10.71 -19.57 -3.29
CA ASN A 36 12.07 -19.90 -3.68
C ASN A 36 12.64 -19.05 -4.84
N GLU A 37 11.79 -18.29 -5.53
CA GLU A 37 12.22 -17.35 -6.58
C GLU A 37 12.40 -15.92 -6.07
N ARG A 38 12.01 -15.64 -4.83
CA ARG A 38 12.05 -14.29 -4.26
C ARG A 38 13.43 -13.96 -3.72
N LYS A 39 13.81 -12.69 -3.82
CA LYS A 39 15.03 -12.15 -3.24
C LYS A 39 14.76 -11.73 -1.80
N MET A 40 15.08 -12.57 -0.84
CA MET A 40 14.75 -12.38 0.57
C MET A 40 15.46 -11.18 1.21
N ASP A 41 16.51 -10.65 0.56
CA ASP A 41 17.23 -9.43 0.95
C ASP A 41 16.64 -8.14 0.36
N THR A 42 15.48 -8.22 -0.27
CA THR A 42 14.88 -7.09 -1.01
C THR A 42 13.45 -6.84 -0.54
N ALA A 43 13.11 -5.57 -0.31
CA ALA A 43 11.78 -5.14 0.10
C ALA A 43 11.25 -3.99 -0.76
N ILE A 44 9.94 -3.98 -1.00
CA ILE A 44 9.20 -2.83 -1.53
C ILE A 44 8.27 -2.33 -0.41
N VAL A 45 8.39 -1.05 -0.08
CA VAL A 45 7.48 -0.37 0.85
C VAL A 45 6.57 0.54 0.04
N ILE A 46 5.27 0.36 0.18
CA ILE A 46 4.23 1.08 -0.56
C ILE A 46 3.55 2.05 0.39
N CYS A 47 3.33 3.28 -0.04
CA CYS A 47 2.45 4.24 0.62
C CYS A 47 1.60 4.98 -0.41
N GLY A 48 0.38 5.37 -0.03
CA GLY A 48 -0.52 6.12 -0.91
C GLY A 48 -0.25 7.62 -0.90
N GLN A 49 0.66 8.08 -0.04
CA GLN A 49 0.98 9.49 0.13
C GLN A 49 2.34 9.68 0.80
N ILE A 50 3.10 10.63 0.31
CA ILE A 50 4.28 11.20 0.95
C ILE A 50 4.06 12.70 1.02
N LEU A 51 4.07 13.26 2.22
CA LEU A 51 3.95 14.67 2.52
C LEU A 51 5.20 15.17 3.22
N GLU A 52 5.21 16.44 3.61
CA GLU A 52 6.31 17.08 4.33
C GLU A 52 6.64 16.39 5.67
N ALA A 53 7.81 16.73 6.20
CA ALA A 53 8.27 16.28 7.50
C ALA A 53 7.26 16.66 8.60
N GLY A 54 6.85 15.67 9.41
CA GLY A 54 5.83 15.82 10.45
C GLY A 54 4.51 15.09 10.15
N HIS A 55 4.26 14.70 8.91
CA HIS A 55 3.12 13.85 8.56
C HIS A 55 3.35 12.41 9.03
N ALA A 56 2.52 11.92 9.93
CA ALA A 56 2.74 10.65 10.61
C ALA A 56 2.87 9.43 9.66
N PRO A 57 2.01 9.23 8.65
CA PRO A 57 2.19 8.13 7.69
C PRO A 57 3.50 8.21 6.91
N THR A 58 3.92 9.42 6.48
CA THR A 58 5.23 9.64 5.84
C THR A 58 6.37 9.23 6.76
N MET A 59 6.34 9.69 8.03
CA MET A 59 7.35 9.34 9.03
C MET A 59 7.42 7.83 9.27
N ILE A 60 6.27 7.15 9.36
CA ILE A 60 6.21 5.70 9.54
C ILE A 60 6.82 5.00 8.32
N ALA A 61 6.50 5.43 7.10
CA ALA A 61 7.04 4.81 5.89
C ALA A 61 8.57 4.91 5.83
N VAL A 62 9.13 6.11 6.02
CA VAL A 62 10.59 6.29 5.97
C VAL A 62 11.32 5.62 7.14
N GLU A 63 10.74 5.59 8.35
CA GLU A 63 11.31 4.86 9.50
C GLU A 63 11.28 3.33 9.26
N LYS A 64 10.23 2.78 8.64
CA LYS A 64 10.21 1.37 8.26
C LYS A 64 11.26 1.06 7.20
N CYS A 65 11.43 1.93 6.19
CA CYS A 65 12.49 1.77 5.19
C CYS A 65 13.88 1.80 5.85
N LYS A 66 14.12 2.77 6.74
CA LYS A 66 15.38 2.86 7.50
C LYS A 66 15.64 1.59 8.32
N PHE A 67 14.64 1.12 9.08
CA PHE A 67 14.75 -0.11 9.87
C PHE A 67 15.08 -1.33 9.00
N LEU A 68 14.37 -1.52 7.88
CA LEU A 68 14.63 -2.62 6.95
C LEU A 68 16.04 -2.55 6.36
N THR A 69 16.52 -1.34 6.04
CA THR A 69 17.86 -1.14 5.48
C THR A 69 18.96 -1.39 6.51
N GLU A 70 18.87 -0.76 7.69
CA GLU A 70 19.98 -0.76 8.67
C GLU A 70 19.97 -1.98 9.58
N ASN A 71 18.78 -2.45 10.02
CA ASN A 71 18.66 -3.53 10.98
C ASN A 71 18.46 -4.90 10.32
N MET A 72 17.74 -4.93 9.18
CA MET A 72 17.47 -6.16 8.45
C MET A 72 18.40 -6.35 7.25
N HIS A 73 19.25 -5.37 6.94
CA HIS A 73 20.20 -5.36 5.83
C HIS A 73 19.55 -5.62 4.46
N MET A 74 18.31 -5.14 4.30
CA MET A 74 17.56 -5.31 3.06
C MET A 74 17.81 -4.15 2.08
N LYS A 75 17.75 -4.46 0.80
CA LYS A 75 17.63 -3.47 -0.29
C LYS A 75 16.18 -3.02 -0.34
N VAL A 76 15.92 -1.74 -0.07
CA VAL A 76 14.56 -1.21 0.06
C VAL A 76 14.28 -0.24 -1.08
N LEU A 77 13.10 -0.34 -1.67
CA LEU A 77 12.50 0.67 -2.55
C LEU A 77 11.22 1.21 -1.89
N LEU A 78 11.16 2.52 -1.68
CA LEU A 78 9.93 3.19 -1.25
C LEU A 78 9.15 3.66 -2.48
N VAL A 79 7.89 3.24 -2.58
CA VAL A 79 6.98 3.61 -3.67
C VAL A 79 5.84 4.45 -3.11
N ASN A 80 5.74 5.71 -3.55
CA ASN A 80 4.56 6.54 -3.34
C ASN A 80 3.62 6.38 -4.53
N THR A 81 2.51 5.69 -4.33
CA THR A 81 1.51 5.49 -5.40
C THR A 81 0.65 6.73 -5.64
N ALA A 82 0.73 7.74 -4.75
CA ALA A 82 -0.07 8.96 -4.80
C ALA A 82 -1.61 8.76 -4.79
N GLU A 83 -2.08 7.52 -4.56
CA GLU A 83 -3.51 7.16 -4.59
C GLU A 83 -4.35 7.85 -3.50
N ALA A 84 -3.71 8.35 -2.43
CA ALA A 84 -4.37 9.02 -1.31
C ALA A 84 -4.15 10.54 -1.28
N LEU A 85 -3.58 11.11 -2.35
CA LEU A 85 -3.33 12.54 -2.46
C LEU A 85 -4.44 13.24 -3.24
N SER A 86 -4.69 14.51 -2.92
CA SER A 86 -5.57 15.37 -3.70
C SER A 86 -4.89 15.74 -5.03
N GLY A 87 -5.68 15.69 -6.09
CA GLY A 87 -5.20 16.01 -7.43
C GLY A 87 -6.10 15.43 -8.52
N ALA A 88 -5.84 15.80 -9.77
CA ALA A 88 -6.57 15.25 -10.91
C ALA A 88 -6.26 13.76 -11.06
N GLY A 89 -7.27 12.92 -11.02
CA GLY A 89 -7.16 11.46 -11.18
C GLY A 89 -7.22 10.65 -9.89
N SER A 90 -6.91 11.23 -8.73
CA SER A 90 -7.04 10.50 -7.47
C SER A 90 -8.50 10.13 -7.16
N LEU A 91 -8.73 8.90 -6.74
CA LEU A 91 -10.06 8.43 -6.36
C LEU A 91 -10.42 8.95 -4.96
N GLN A 92 -11.52 9.68 -4.86
CA GLN A 92 -12.00 10.22 -3.58
C GLN A 92 -12.66 9.19 -2.66
N TYR A 93 -12.72 7.92 -3.04
CA TYR A 93 -13.31 6.89 -2.17
C TYR A 93 -12.47 6.61 -0.91
N PHE A 94 -11.21 6.99 -0.90
CA PHE A 94 -10.33 6.89 0.28
C PHE A 94 -10.79 7.77 1.46
N GLY A 95 -11.71 8.69 1.24
CA GLY A 95 -12.19 9.66 2.21
C GLY A 95 -11.57 11.03 1.99
N ALA A 96 -11.39 11.81 3.05
CA ALA A 96 -10.68 13.08 2.95
C ALA A 96 -9.24 12.79 2.52
N LEU A 97 -8.84 13.37 1.39
CA LEU A 97 -7.47 13.30 0.92
C LEU A 97 -6.61 14.14 1.88
N GLU A 98 -5.51 13.53 2.37
CA GLU A 98 -4.78 14.12 3.51
C GLU A 98 -3.82 15.24 3.10
N GLY A 99 -3.53 15.39 1.81
CA GLY A 99 -2.61 16.42 1.34
C GLY A 99 -2.59 16.57 -0.16
N ASN A 100 -1.81 17.53 -0.62
CA ASN A 100 -1.60 17.79 -2.03
C ASN A 100 -0.45 16.96 -2.58
N TYR A 101 -0.53 16.64 -3.85
CA TYR A 101 0.57 16.03 -4.58
C TYR A 101 1.78 16.99 -4.60
N ILE A 102 2.98 16.45 -4.38
CA ILE A 102 4.23 17.21 -4.39
C ILE A 102 5.00 16.87 -5.67
N ASP A 103 4.94 17.77 -6.66
CA ASP A 103 5.54 17.59 -7.99
C ASP A 103 7.05 17.35 -7.92
N GLU A 104 7.75 18.00 -6.99
CA GLU A 104 9.20 17.89 -6.85
C GLU A 104 9.67 16.48 -6.47
N LEU A 105 8.77 15.67 -5.86
CA LEU A 105 9.08 14.28 -5.51
C LEU A 105 9.09 13.36 -6.73
N LEU A 106 8.42 13.73 -7.83
CA LEU A 106 8.40 12.95 -9.07
C LEU A 106 9.81 12.78 -9.68
N TYR A 107 10.68 13.74 -9.45
CA TYR A 107 12.04 13.79 -10.01
C TYR A 107 13.12 13.30 -9.04
N LYS A 108 12.72 12.71 -7.91
CA LYS A 108 13.66 12.20 -6.92
C LYS A 108 13.82 10.68 -7.03
N ASP A 109 15.08 10.25 -7.14
CA ASP A 109 15.44 8.82 -7.10
C ASP A 109 15.60 8.30 -5.67
N PHE A 110 15.64 9.18 -4.67
CA PHE A 110 15.80 8.83 -3.27
C PHE A 110 15.25 9.90 -2.32
N ILE A 111 14.90 9.46 -1.12
CA ILE A 111 14.62 10.32 0.04
C ILE A 111 15.74 10.11 1.06
N GLU A 112 16.25 11.20 1.63
CA GLU A 112 17.20 11.15 2.74
C GLU A 112 16.45 11.30 4.06
N TRP A 113 16.62 10.34 4.96
CA TRP A 113 15.98 10.34 6.27
C TRP A 113 16.96 9.95 7.35
N LYS A 114 17.26 10.91 8.28
CA LYS A 114 18.18 10.69 9.41
C LYS A 114 19.48 9.98 9.01
N GLY A 115 20.12 10.47 7.94
CA GLY A 115 21.35 9.94 7.40
C GLY A 115 21.23 8.66 6.56
N THR A 116 20.03 8.11 6.39
CA THR A 116 19.79 6.95 5.52
C THR A 116 19.24 7.41 4.18
N ARG A 117 19.89 6.98 3.10
CA ARG A 117 19.43 7.21 1.73
C ARG A 117 18.51 6.07 1.31
N ILE A 118 17.22 6.39 1.11
CA ILE A 118 16.16 5.44 0.75
C ILE A 118 15.85 5.61 -0.73
N PRO A 119 16.11 4.61 -1.59
CA PRO A 119 15.64 4.61 -2.98
C PRO A 119 14.13 4.87 -3.03
N PHE A 120 13.72 5.74 -3.94
CA PHE A 120 12.36 6.27 -3.98
C PHE A 120 11.81 6.34 -5.39
N PHE A 121 10.51 6.11 -5.53
CA PHE A 121 9.76 6.33 -6.75
C PHE A 121 8.38 6.89 -6.39
N GLN A 122 7.93 7.90 -7.13
CA GLN A 122 6.58 8.44 -7.03
C GLN A 122 5.85 8.26 -8.36
N CYS A 123 4.60 7.77 -8.31
CA CYS A 123 3.71 7.76 -9.46
C CYS A 123 3.24 9.17 -9.79
N GLU A 124 2.81 9.37 -11.03
CA GLU A 124 2.19 10.62 -11.46
C GLU A 124 0.84 10.88 -10.74
N ASN A 125 0.36 12.12 -10.84
CA ASN A 125 -0.85 12.58 -10.15
C ASN A 125 -2.16 12.15 -10.87
N ASN A 126 -2.20 10.95 -11.41
CA ASN A 126 -3.35 10.39 -12.11
C ASN A 126 -3.69 8.96 -11.68
N MET A 127 -3.08 8.50 -10.59
CA MET A 127 -3.35 7.19 -10.03
C MET A 127 -4.76 7.11 -9.39
N PRO A 128 -5.41 5.93 -9.46
CA PRO A 128 -4.98 4.72 -10.17
C PRO A 128 -5.29 4.78 -11.68
N ASN A 129 -4.36 4.32 -12.50
CA ASN A 129 -4.55 4.13 -13.93
C ASN A 129 -3.87 2.84 -14.40
N THR A 130 -4.32 2.29 -15.52
CA THR A 130 -3.87 0.99 -16.01
C THR A 130 -2.38 0.98 -16.38
N ASN A 131 -1.85 2.07 -16.95
CA ASN A 131 -0.46 2.14 -17.41
C ASN A 131 0.51 2.08 -16.23
N ASP A 132 0.31 2.94 -15.22
CA ASP A 132 1.19 2.98 -14.05
C ASP A 132 1.04 1.71 -13.20
N LEU A 133 -0.18 1.20 -13.03
CA LEU A 133 -0.40 -0.07 -12.33
C LEU A 133 0.31 -1.23 -13.04
N SER A 134 0.25 -1.33 -14.39
CA SER A 134 0.97 -2.37 -15.13
C SER A 134 2.49 -2.24 -14.97
N ALA A 135 3.02 -1.01 -15.05
CA ALA A 135 4.46 -0.75 -14.86
C ALA A 135 4.93 -1.16 -13.45
N LEU A 136 4.15 -0.82 -12.41
CA LEU A 136 4.44 -1.22 -11.04
C LEU A 136 4.38 -2.74 -10.83
N LEU A 137 3.40 -3.44 -11.43
CA LEU A 137 3.30 -4.90 -11.37
C LEU A 137 4.49 -5.57 -12.08
N GLN A 138 4.88 -5.07 -13.26
CA GLN A 138 6.09 -5.53 -13.96
C GLN A 138 7.35 -5.29 -13.13
N MET A 139 7.44 -4.15 -12.42
CA MET A 139 8.53 -3.90 -11.48
C MET A 139 8.59 -4.96 -10.38
N VAL A 140 7.45 -5.37 -9.80
CA VAL A 140 7.41 -6.47 -8.81
C VAL A 140 7.98 -7.76 -9.39
N HIS A 141 7.60 -8.13 -10.63
CA HIS A 141 8.14 -9.31 -11.32
C HIS A 141 9.64 -9.22 -11.60
N LYS A 142 10.14 -8.03 -11.96
CA LYS A 142 11.56 -7.80 -12.20
C LYS A 142 12.39 -7.83 -10.92
N VAL A 143 11.87 -7.23 -9.87
CA VAL A 143 12.55 -7.13 -8.55
C VAL A 143 12.46 -8.45 -7.79
N LYS A 144 11.32 -9.13 -7.84
CA LYS A 144 11.00 -10.35 -7.07
C LYS A 144 11.30 -10.19 -5.57
N PRO A 145 10.73 -9.19 -4.88
CA PRO A 145 11.09 -8.92 -3.49
C PRO A 145 10.67 -10.07 -2.56
N GLY A 146 11.40 -10.22 -1.45
CA GLY A 146 11.02 -11.13 -0.37
C GLY A 146 9.90 -10.57 0.51
N LEU A 147 9.79 -9.23 0.56
CA LEU A 147 8.77 -8.51 1.33
C LEU A 147 8.16 -7.39 0.51
N ILE A 148 6.82 -7.31 0.53
CA ILE A 148 6.07 -6.13 0.14
C ILE A 148 5.29 -5.66 1.36
N MET A 149 5.45 -4.39 1.75
CA MET A 149 4.77 -3.78 2.90
C MET A 149 4.01 -2.54 2.44
N GLU A 150 2.72 -2.48 2.70
CA GLU A 150 1.90 -1.28 2.52
C GLU A 150 1.79 -0.51 3.83
N ILE A 151 2.00 0.80 3.81
CA ILE A 151 1.85 1.70 4.95
C ILE A 151 0.54 2.46 4.86
N GLY A 152 -0.37 2.10 5.70
CA GLY A 152 -1.50 2.93 6.13
C GLY A 152 -2.78 2.86 5.32
N THR A 153 -2.77 2.85 4.03
CA THR A 153 -3.98 3.02 3.22
C THR A 153 -4.31 1.82 2.33
N SER A 154 -5.56 1.79 1.86
CA SER A 154 -6.06 0.75 0.97
C SER A 154 -5.61 1.01 -0.47
N SER A 155 -4.34 0.79 -0.78
CA SER A 155 -3.80 0.98 -2.12
C SER A 155 -4.35 -0.08 -3.08
N ILE A 156 -4.81 0.34 -4.26
CA ILE A 156 -5.21 -0.55 -5.34
C ILE A 156 -3.99 -1.35 -5.82
N PHE A 157 -2.83 -0.68 -5.97
CA PHE A 157 -1.59 -1.35 -6.32
C PHE A 157 -1.22 -2.45 -5.30
N ALA A 158 -1.28 -2.17 -4.00
CA ALA A 158 -0.98 -3.17 -2.96
C ALA A 158 -1.92 -4.38 -3.04
N ASN A 159 -3.22 -4.15 -3.24
CA ASN A 159 -4.21 -5.23 -3.39
C ASN A 159 -4.03 -6.04 -4.69
N LEU A 160 -3.51 -5.45 -5.76
CA LEU A 160 -3.12 -6.16 -6.97
C LEU A 160 -1.84 -6.96 -6.76
N ALA A 161 -0.80 -6.34 -6.18
CA ALA A 161 0.50 -6.95 -5.90
C ALA A 161 0.40 -8.17 -4.97
N ASP A 162 -0.62 -8.21 -4.09
CA ASP A 162 -0.89 -9.35 -3.19
C ASP A 162 -1.19 -10.65 -3.94
N ASN A 163 -1.56 -10.60 -5.22
CA ASN A 163 -1.70 -11.80 -6.05
C ASN A 163 -0.33 -12.36 -6.46
N ILE A 164 0.67 -11.50 -6.62
CA ILE A 164 2.02 -11.85 -7.06
C ILE A 164 2.87 -12.32 -5.88
N ILE A 165 2.91 -11.52 -4.83
CA ILE A 165 3.63 -11.78 -3.57
C ILE A 165 2.74 -11.30 -2.42
N PRO A 166 2.57 -12.08 -1.33
CA PRO A 166 1.78 -11.64 -0.17
C PRO A 166 2.22 -10.27 0.34
N VAL A 167 1.27 -9.36 0.48
CA VAL A 167 1.49 -8.00 0.98
C VAL A 167 1.14 -7.93 2.46
N LEU A 168 2.04 -7.35 3.25
CA LEU A 168 1.80 -6.98 4.63
C LEU A 168 1.28 -5.55 4.70
N THR A 169 0.00 -5.36 4.99
CA THR A 169 -0.55 -4.03 5.26
C THR A 169 -0.28 -3.64 6.71
N TYR A 170 0.49 -2.57 6.90
CA TYR A 170 0.83 -2.01 8.21
C TYR A 170 -0.14 -0.88 8.56
N GLY A 171 -1.00 -1.11 9.56
CA GLY A 171 -1.95 -0.11 10.05
C GLY A 171 -1.25 1.06 10.75
N THR A 172 -1.50 2.28 10.30
CA THR A 172 -0.97 3.51 10.93
C THR A 172 -1.83 4.00 12.09
N VAL A 173 -3.09 3.55 12.15
CA VAL A 173 -4.04 3.81 13.24
C VAL A 173 -4.63 2.49 13.73
N GLY A 174 -5.21 2.49 14.93
CA GLY A 174 -5.73 1.28 15.56
C GLY A 174 -6.96 0.63 14.91
N ASP A 175 -7.46 1.13 13.78
CA ASP A 175 -8.62 0.58 13.10
C ASP A 175 -8.24 -0.41 12.01
N VAL A 176 -9.09 -1.44 11.83
CA VAL A 176 -9.01 -2.35 10.68
C VAL A 176 -9.17 -1.55 9.39
N LYS A 177 -8.25 -1.75 8.47
CA LYS A 177 -8.25 -1.07 7.17
C LYS A 177 -9.10 -1.81 6.15
N SER A 178 -9.73 -1.05 5.26
CA SER A 178 -10.42 -1.62 4.09
C SER A 178 -9.37 -2.10 3.08
N THR A 179 -8.90 -3.33 3.27
CA THR A 179 -7.94 -3.98 2.38
C THR A 179 -8.28 -5.46 2.23
N MET A 180 -7.88 -6.06 1.13
CA MET A 180 -8.01 -7.49 0.87
C MET A 180 -6.65 -8.19 0.82
N THR A 181 -5.57 -7.51 1.23
CA THR A 181 -4.25 -8.10 1.34
C THR A 181 -4.24 -9.24 2.36
N ARG A 182 -3.42 -10.25 2.11
CA ARG A 182 -3.40 -11.50 2.90
C ARG A 182 -3.01 -11.30 4.36
N CYS A 183 -2.25 -10.25 4.64
CA CYS A 183 -1.74 -10.01 5.98
C CYS A 183 -1.93 -8.55 6.37
N GLN A 184 -2.52 -8.30 7.52
CA GLN A 184 -2.70 -6.97 8.07
C GLN A 184 -2.25 -6.92 9.52
N THR A 185 -1.47 -5.90 9.88
CA THR A 185 -1.13 -5.64 11.29
C THR A 185 -2.05 -4.60 11.90
N LEU A 186 -2.33 -4.77 13.18
CA LEU A 186 -3.06 -3.79 13.98
C LEU A 186 -2.17 -3.33 15.14
N THR A 187 -2.34 -2.06 15.53
CA THR A 187 -1.64 -1.49 16.69
C THR A 187 -2.37 -1.76 18.01
N ARG A 188 -3.50 -2.45 17.97
CA ARG A 188 -4.32 -2.87 19.12
C ARG A 188 -4.99 -4.22 18.88
N ASN A 189 -5.55 -4.79 19.93
CA ASN A 189 -6.37 -5.99 19.80
C ASN A 189 -7.67 -5.71 19.03
N LEU A 190 -8.18 -6.71 18.32
CA LEU A 190 -9.48 -6.65 17.65
C LEU A 190 -10.60 -6.41 18.68
N ARG A 191 -11.49 -5.48 18.34
CA ARG A 191 -12.75 -5.26 19.08
C ARG A 191 -13.87 -6.08 18.44
N GLU A 192 -14.98 -6.25 19.14
CA GLU A 192 -16.16 -6.94 18.59
C GLU A 192 -16.66 -6.33 17.28
N GLU A 193 -16.63 -4.99 17.16
CA GLU A 193 -17.00 -4.28 15.94
C GLU A 193 -16.09 -4.60 14.76
N ASP A 194 -14.77 -4.78 15.02
CA ASP A 194 -13.81 -5.18 14.00
C ASP A 194 -14.08 -6.61 13.53
N VAL A 195 -14.37 -7.50 14.47
CA VAL A 195 -14.70 -8.90 14.21
C VAL A 195 -15.94 -8.98 13.30
N ARG A 196 -17.02 -8.29 13.68
CA ARG A 196 -18.24 -8.24 12.84
C ARG A 196 -17.97 -7.71 11.43
N LEU A 197 -17.12 -6.70 11.34
CA LEU A 197 -16.78 -6.06 10.06
C LEU A 197 -15.96 -7.01 9.17
N LEU A 198 -14.96 -7.70 9.73
CA LEU A 198 -14.15 -8.70 9.03
C LEU A 198 -15.00 -9.89 8.58
N ASP A 199 -15.87 -10.41 9.44
CA ASP A 199 -16.77 -11.51 9.12
C ASP A 199 -17.73 -11.14 7.98
N ARG A 200 -18.30 -9.93 8.03
CA ARG A 200 -19.17 -9.41 6.98
C ARG A 200 -18.42 -9.21 5.65
N ALA A 201 -17.16 -8.82 5.69
CA ALA A 201 -16.31 -8.66 4.52
C ALA A 201 -15.76 -10.00 3.98
N GLY A 202 -15.99 -11.12 4.69
CA GLY A 202 -15.47 -12.44 4.33
C GLY A 202 -13.96 -12.58 4.51
N ILE A 203 -13.35 -11.77 5.37
CA ILE A 203 -11.91 -11.77 5.63
C ILE A 203 -11.59 -12.74 6.78
N ARG A 204 -10.69 -13.69 6.51
CA ARG A 204 -10.23 -14.64 7.53
C ARG A 204 -9.38 -13.95 8.60
N ARG A 205 -9.34 -14.57 9.81
CA ARG A 205 -8.68 -14.04 11.02
C ARG A 205 -7.66 -15.03 11.59
N ASP A 206 -7.02 -15.78 10.73
CA ASP A 206 -6.02 -16.79 11.14
C ASP A 206 -4.73 -16.12 11.63
#